data_87298a3a3d388169fb26e2c5f4c00fed
#
_entry.id   87298a3a3d388169fb26e2c5f4c00fed
#
_cell.length_a   1.000
_cell.length_b   1.000
_cell.length_c   1.000
_cell.angle_alpha   90.00
_cell.angle_beta   90.00
_cell.angle_gamma   90.00
#
_symmetry.space_group_name_H-M   'P 1'
#
loop_
_entity.id
_entity.type
_entity.pdbx_description
1 polymer ?
#
loop_
_entity_poly.entity_id
_entity_poly.type
_entity_poly.pdbx_seq_one_letter_code
_entity_poly.pdbx_strand_id
1 'polypeptide(L)'
;TDAHEFKRDPFSLIPVALGHEGTGEIVKMGKNVKKDSAGKDLHLGDKVVTCMIFKDNPDITMFDLNKQNVGGADVYGLLPDDDIHLNGWFSDYILVRGGSTVFNVSDLDLDSRILIEPCAVLVHAVERAKTTGILRFNSRVVVQGCGPIGLICIAVLRTMGIENITAVDGNQARLDFALRMGATKTVNFMEHKGIEELTKAVEDSFDGHLADFAFQCTGNPHAHSNIYKFIRNGGGLCELGFFINGGDATINPHFDICSKEITIVGSWVYTLSCLL
;
A
#
# COMPACT_ATOMS: atom_id res chain seq x y z
N THR A 1 -5.49 0.78 -9.15
CA THR A 1 -6.96 0.69 -8.96
C THR A 1 -7.67 1.34 -10.14
N ASP A 2 -7.56 2.65 -10.37
CA ASP A 2 -8.32 3.39 -11.40
C ASP A 2 -8.22 2.81 -12.81
N ALA A 3 -7.06 2.29 -13.22
CA ALA A 3 -6.90 1.65 -14.53
C ALA A 3 -7.72 0.35 -14.67
N HIS A 4 -7.97 -0.37 -13.58
CA HIS A 4 -8.84 -1.54 -13.56
C HIS A 4 -10.31 -1.14 -13.62
N GLU A 5 -10.70 -0.13 -12.84
CA GLU A 5 -12.04 0.46 -12.88
C GLU A 5 -12.38 0.95 -14.29
N PHE A 6 -11.44 1.66 -14.94
CA PHE A 6 -11.61 2.13 -16.31
C PHE A 6 -11.84 0.98 -17.31
N LYS A 7 -11.21 -0.16 -17.08
CA LYS A 7 -11.39 -1.39 -17.88
C LYS A 7 -12.65 -2.18 -17.50
N ARG A 8 -13.48 -1.66 -16.58
CA ARG A 8 -14.69 -2.30 -16.06
C ARG A 8 -14.44 -3.58 -15.26
N ASP A 9 -13.34 -3.63 -14.56
CA ASP A 9 -13.03 -4.68 -13.58
C ASP A 9 -13.57 -4.19 -12.24
N PRO A 10 -14.65 -4.79 -11.69
CA PRO A 10 -15.63 -4.05 -10.88
C PRO A 10 -15.22 -3.88 -9.42
N PHE A 11 -14.83 -2.70 -9.04
CA PHE A 11 -14.98 -2.21 -7.67
C PHE A 11 -16.23 -1.39 -7.49
N SER A 12 -16.63 -0.64 -8.51
CA SER A 12 -17.68 0.36 -8.42
C SER A 12 -18.77 0.19 -9.47
N LEU A 13 -19.91 0.76 -9.17
CA LEU A 13 -21.00 0.93 -10.12
C LEU A 13 -20.71 2.14 -11.02
N ILE A 14 -20.82 1.97 -12.31
CA ILE A 14 -20.70 3.06 -13.29
C ILE A 14 -22.05 3.74 -13.51
N PRO A 15 -22.08 5.06 -13.76
CA PRO A 15 -20.93 5.96 -13.96
C PRO A 15 -20.20 6.29 -12.65
N VAL A 16 -18.88 6.57 -12.76
CA VAL A 16 -18.01 6.94 -11.65
C VAL A 16 -16.98 7.97 -12.10
N ALA A 17 -16.72 9.00 -11.30
CA ALA A 17 -15.57 9.88 -11.46
C ALA A 17 -14.38 9.24 -10.73
N LEU A 18 -13.37 8.77 -11.48
CA LEU A 18 -12.22 8.07 -10.94
C LEU A 18 -11.22 9.01 -10.23
N GLY A 19 -10.23 8.42 -9.59
CA GLY A 19 -9.15 9.09 -8.87
C GLY A 19 -9.37 9.06 -7.37
N HIS A 20 -8.57 8.25 -6.66
CA HIS A 20 -8.65 8.12 -5.19
C HIS A 20 -7.39 8.66 -4.48
N GLU A 21 -6.38 9.05 -5.25
CA GLU A 21 -5.16 9.69 -4.80
C GLU A 21 -5.15 11.13 -5.32
N GLY A 22 -5.04 12.11 -4.44
CA GLY A 22 -5.06 13.48 -4.93
C GLY A 22 -4.70 14.54 -3.89
N THR A 23 -4.24 15.66 -4.40
CA THR A 23 -4.02 16.89 -3.65
C THR A 23 -4.67 18.06 -4.38
N GLY A 24 -5.22 19.00 -3.66
CA GLY A 24 -5.92 20.13 -4.22
C GLY A 24 -5.71 21.40 -3.42
N GLU A 25 -6.27 22.49 -3.93
CA GLU A 25 -6.32 23.78 -3.28
C GLU A 25 -7.75 24.07 -2.83
N ILE A 26 -7.91 24.57 -1.62
CA ILE A 26 -9.22 24.98 -1.12
C ILE A 26 -9.69 26.26 -1.84
N VAL A 27 -10.67 26.11 -2.73
CA VAL A 27 -11.27 27.24 -3.46
C VAL A 27 -12.61 27.69 -2.85
N LYS A 28 -13.26 26.82 -2.07
CA LYS A 28 -14.50 27.15 -1.37
C LYS A 28 -14.58 26.34 -0.09
N MET A 29 -15.15 26.91 0.95
CA MET A 29 -15.24 26.30 2.26
C MET A 29 -16.62 26.50 2.88
N GLY A 30 -17.16 25.46 3.52
CA GLY A 30 -18.37 25.58 4.31
C GLY A 30 -18.17 26.50 5.52
N LYS A 31 -19.22 27.24 5.92
CA LYS A 31 -19.13 28.24 7.01
C LYS A 31 -18.64 27.66 8.36
N ASN A 32 -18.82 26.38 8.59
CA ASN A 32 -18.46 25.71 9.85
C ASN A 32 -17.09 25.03 9.79
N VAL A 33 -16.48 24.92 8.61
CA VAL A 33 -15.16 24.33 8.44
C VAL A 33 -14.11 25.39 8.82
N LYS A 34 -13.29 25.09 9.83
CA LYS A 34 -12.28 26.02 10.37
C LYS A 34 -10.91 25.36 10.50
N LYS A 35 -10.90 24.05 10.70
CA LYS A 35 -9.70 23.26 10.99
C LYS A 35 -9.67 21.99 10.16
N ASP A 36 -8.47 21.53 9.90
CA ASP A 36 -8.25 20.20 9.36
C ASP A 36 -8.44 19.12 10.44
N SER A 37 -8.26 17.86 10.05
CA SER A 37 -8.47 16.72 10.93
C SER A 37 -7.40 16.57 12.01
N ALA A 38 -6.25 17.24 11.85
CA ALA A 38 -5.19 17.33 12.86
C ALA A 38 -5.32 18.58 13.76
N GLY A 39 -6.31 19.44 13.51
CA GLY A 39 -6.54 20.66 14.30
C GLY A 39 -5.83 21.92 13.78
N LYS A 40 -5.13 21.84 12.64
CA LYS A 40 -4.51 22.99 11.96
C LYS A 40 -5.58 23.85 11.30
N ASP A 41 -5.44 25.17 11.36
CA ASP A 41 -6.40 26.08 10.74
C ASP A 41 -6.42 25.92 9.21
N LEU A 42 -7.62 26.03 8.63
CA LEU A 42 -7.86 25.95 7.19
C LEU A 42 -8.32 27.30 6.64
N HIS A 43 -7.73 27.67 5.50
CA HIS A 43 -8.04 28.90 4.76
C HIS A 43 -8.22 28.60 3.26
N LEU A 44 -8.86 29.54 2.56
CA LEU A 44 -8.88 29.50 1.10
C LEU A 44 -7.44 29.63 0.58
N GLY A 45 -7.09 28.82 -0.41
CA GLY A 45 -5.74 28.74 -0.99
C GLY A 45 -4.84 27.69 -0.34
N ASP A 46 -5.21 27.14 0.83
CA ASP A 46 -4.43 26.05 1.44
C ASP A 46 -4.41 24.81 0.56
N LYS A 47 -3.27 24.13 0.55
CA LYS A 47 -3.11 22.84 -0.13
C LYS A 47 -3.49 21.72 0.82
N VAL A 48 -4.33 20.82 0.33
CA VAL A 48 -4.86 19.75 1.15
C VAL A 48 -4.74 18.40 0.46
N VAL A 49 -4.70 17.37 1.28
CA VAL A 49 -4.96 15.98 0.88
C VAL A 49 -6.12 15.45 1.70
N THR A 50 -6.84 14.47 1.14
CA THR A 50 -7.92 13.80 1.87
C THR A 50 -7.54 12.34 2.08
N CYS A 51 -8.01 11.75 3.18
CA CYS A 51 -8.17 10.31 3.21
C CYS A 51 -9.13 9.90 2.09
N MET A 52 -8.79 8.90 1.31
CA MET A 52 -9.71 8.41 0.29
C MET A 52 -10.96 7.77 0.90
N ILE A 53 -10.87 7.29 2.12
CA ILE A 53 -11.98 6.65 2.84
C ILE A 53 -12.74 7.70 3.63
N PHE A 54 -14.06 7.69 3.49
CA PHE A 54 -14.93 8.50 4.33
C PHE A 54 -16.25 7.77 4.58
N LYS A 55 -17.02 8.21 5.56
CA LYS A 55 -18.37 7.75 5.81
C LYS A 55 -19.12 8.74 6.70
N ASP A 56 -20.28 9.14 6.27
CA ASP A 56 -21.15 10.07 7.04
C ASP A 56 -21.62 9.46 8.36
N ASN A 57 -21.79 8.14 8.39
CA ASN A 57 -22.18 7.40 9.58
C ASN A 57 -21.38 6.09 9.69
N PRO A 58 -20.13 6.15 10.14
CA PRO A 58 -19.26 4.99 10.23
C PRO A 58 -19.80 3.97 11.25
N ASP A 59 -19.51 2.69 11.00
CA ASP A 59 -19.65 1.68 12.04
C ASP A 59 -18.65 2.00 13.17
N ILE A 60 -19.19 2.42 14.31
CA ILE A 60 -18.41 2.85 15.47
C ILE A 60 -17.43 1.74 15.91
N THR A 61 -17.88 0.50 15.91
CA THR A 61 -17.03 -0.64 16.30
C THR A 61 -15.78 -0.74 15.43
N MET A 62 -15.91 -0.57 14.11
CA MET A 62 -14.77 -0.62 13.20
C MET A 62 -13.86 0.60 13.34
N PHE A 63 -14.42 1.77 13.66
CA PHE A 63 -13.63 2.96 13.99
C PHE A 63 -12.83 2.78 15.28
N ASP A 64 -13.46 2.30 16.33
CA ASP A 64 -12.80 2.03 17.62
C ASP A 64 -11.68 1.01 17.50
N LEU A 65 -11.85 0.01 16.61
CA LEU A 65 -10.83 -0.99 16.31
C LEU A 65 -9.77 -0.51 15.29
N ASN A 66 -9.87 0.73 14.81
CA ASN A 66 -9.01 1.25 13.73
C ASN A 66 -9.02 0.33 12.49
N LYS A 67 -10.23 -0.04 12.04
CA LYS A 67 -10.50 -0.95 10.92
C LYS A 67 -11.42 -0.33 9.87
N GLN A 68 -11.38 0.98 9.71
CA GLN A 68 -12.23 1.73 8.77
C GLN A 68 -12.11 1.23 7.34
N ASN A 69 -10.90 0.82 6.96
CA ASN A 69 -10.57 0.30 5.63
C ASN A 69 -11.32 -1.00 5.26
N VAL A 70 -11.79 -1.76 6.24
CA VAL A 70 -12.56 -3.00 6.03
C VAL A 70 -14.00 -2.91 6.52
N GLY A 71 -14.41 -1.76 7.04
CA GLY A 71 -15.74 -1.51 7.61
C GLY A 71 -16.82 -1.12 6.60
N GLY A 72 -16.57 -1.20 5.29
CA GLY A 72 -17.53 -0.83 4.25
C GLY A 72 -17.72 0.70 4.14
N ALA A 73 -16.65 1.46 4.29
CA ALA A 73 -16.63 2.90 4.08
C ALA A 73 -16.72 3.27 2.59
N ASP A 74 -17.18 4.46 2.32
CA ASP A 74 -17.18 5.06 0.99
C ASP A 74 -15.75 5.48 0.60
N VAL A 75 -15.46 5.47 -0.70
CA VAL A 75 -14.12 5.77 -1.21
C VAL A 75 -14.22 6.77 -2.37
N TYR A 76 -13.52 7.90 -2.24
CA TYR A 76 -13.39 8.85 -3.34
C TYR A 76 -12.81 8.17 -4.58
N GLY A 77 -13.38 8.48 -5.74
CA GLY A 77 -12.95 7.88 -7.01
C GLY A 77 -13.48 6.48 -7.28
N LEU A 78 -14.17 5.86 -6.32
CA LEU A 78 -14.79 4.53 -6.45
C LEU A 78 -16.28 4.54 -6.07
N LEU A 79 -16.85 5.71 -5.78
CA LEU A 79 -18.28 5.88 -5.56
C LEU A 79 -19.03 5.99 -6.87
N PRO A 80 -20.24 5.43 -6.97
CA PRO A 80 -21.13 5.75 -8.06
C PRO A 80 -21.34 7.27 -8.16
N ASP A 81 -21.49 7.74 -9.38
CA ASP A 81 -21.79 9.16 -9.60
C ASP A 81 -23.14 9.54 -8.99
N ASP A 82 -23.27 10.77 -8.58
CA ASP A 82 -24.48 11.35 -8.01
C ASP A 82 -24.79 12.69 -8.66
N ASP A 83 -25.84 13.37 -8.21
CA ASP A 83 -26.31 14.64 -8.78
C ASP A 83 -25.26 15.79 -8.68
N ILE A 84 -24.19 15.59 -7.89
CA ILE A 84 -23.13 16.60 -7.70
C ILE A 84 -21.97 16.38 -8.67
N HIS A 85 -21.71 15.16 -9.11
CA HIS A 85 -20.68 14.77 -10.06
C HIS A 85 -19.24 15.13 -9.66
N LEU A 86 -18.92 15.19 -8.36
CA LEU A 86 -17.64 15.64 -7.81
C LEU A 86 -17.02 14.62 -6.85
N ASN A 87 -17.07 13.32 -7.21
CA ASN A 87 -16.73 12.21 -6.32
C ASN A 87 -15.31 11.66 -6.48
N GLY A 88 -14.51 12.16 -7.43
CA GLY A 88 -13.18 11.63 -7.73
C GLY A 88 -12.17 12.71 -8.08
N TRP A 89 -10.88 12.39 -7.91
CA TRP A 89 -9.77 13.32 -8.09
C TRP A 89 -9.36 13.51 -9.56
N PHE A 90 -9.83 12.69 -10.51
CA PHE A 90 -9.61 12.94 -11.95
C PHE A 90 -10.57 14.01 -12.47
N SER A 91 -10.53 15.17 -11.84
CA SER A 91 -11.40 16.31 -12.13
C SER A 91 -10.71 17.63 -11.75
N ASP A 92 -11.22 18.74 -12.32
CA ASP A 92 -10.74 20.07 -11.93
C ASP A 92 -11.15 20.47 -10.51
N TYR A 93 -12.25 19.90 -10.03
CA TYR A 93 -12.78 20.14 -8.68
C TYR A 93 -13.29 18.85 -8.08
N ILE A 94 -13.11 18.72 -6.77
CA ILE A 94 -13.69 17.66 -5.96
C ILE A 94 -14.49 18.28 -4.80
N LEU A 95 -15.60 17.67 -4.46
CA LEU A 95 -16.34 18.03 -3.24
C LEU A 95 -15.86 17.13 -2.09
N VAL A 96 -15.14 17.73 -1.14
CA VAL A 96 -14.84 17.05 0.13
C VAL A 96 -16.08 17.04 1.00
N ARG A 97 -16.64 15.86 1.20
CA ARG A 97 -17.94 15.63 1.86
C ARG A 97 -17.81 15.66 3.37
N GLY A 98 -18.94 15.84 4.05
CA GLY A 98 -19.01 15.64 5.51
C GLY A 98 -18.50 14.23 5.89
N GLY A 99 -17.88 14.10 7.06
CA GLY A 99 -17.27 12.84 7.50
C GLY A 99 -15.89 12.52 6.88
N SER A 100 -15.39 13.35 5.96
CA SER A 100 -14.06 13.18 5.38
C SER A 100 -12.96 13.66 6.31
N THR A 101 -11.81 12.98 6.22
CA THR A 101 -10.57 13.41 6.85
C THR A 101 -9.76 14.24 5.86
N VAL A 102 -9.33 15.42 6.28
CA VAL A 102 -8.59 16.39 5.47
C VAL A 102 -7.37 16.88 6.24
N PHE A 103 -6.24 17.03 5.56
CA PHE A 103 -5.00 17.56 6.15
C PHE A 103 -4.48 18.74 5.34
N ASN A 104 -4.10 19.83 6.04
CA ASN A 104 -3.39 20.95 5.45
C ASN A 104 -1.92 20.60 5.26
N VAL A 105 -1.51 20.48 4.01
CA VAL A 105 -0.18 20.07 3.56
C VAL A 105 0.52 21.18 2.76
N SER A 106 0.15 22.44 3.03
CA SER A 106 0.70 23.60 2.31
C SER A 106 2.22 23.73 2.45
N ASP A 107 2.79 23.16 3.51
CA ASP A 107 4.23 23.19 3.78
C ASP A 107 5.03 22.18 2.93
N LEU A 108 4.35 21.26 2.23
CA LEU A 108 4.98 20.25 1.37
C LEU A 108 4.97 20.69 -0.09
N ASP A 109 5.97 20.27 -0.85
CA ASP A 109 5.97 20.39 -2.30
C ASP A 109 4.96 19.45 -2.97
N LEU A 110 4.71 19.64 -4.26
CA LEU A 110 3.71 18.85 -4.98
C LEU A 110 4.06 17.35 -5.02
N ASP A 111 5.34 17.03 -5.25
CA ASP A 111 5.79 15.64 -5.36
C ASP A 111 5.61 14.90 -4.03
N SER A 112 5.90 15.56 -2.92
CA SER A 112 5.63 15.02 -1.59
C SER A 112 4.14 14.83 -1.32
N ARG A 113 3.31 15.79 -1.71
CA ARG A 113 1.86 15.73 -1.49
C ARG A 113 1.19 14.56 -2.20
N ILE A 114 1.54 14.29 -3.46
CA ILE A 114 0.95 13.18 -4.24
C ILE A 114 1.40 11.80 -3.74
N LEU A 115 2.46 11.72 -2.95
CA LEU A 115 2.94 10.46 -2.38
C LEU A 115 2.30 10.13 -1.02
N ILE A 116 1.55 11.04 -0.42
CA ILE A 116 0.98 10.84 0.93
C ILE A 116 0.05 9.62 0.95
N GLU A 117 -0.88 9.53 0.00
CA GLU A 117 -1.83 8.41 -0.05
C GLU A 117 -1.12 7.06 -0.24
N PRO A 118 -0.30 6.84 -1.28
CA PRO A 118 0.38 5.57 -1.43
C PRO A 118 1.38 5.28 -0.28
N CYS A 119 1.98 6.28 0.35
CA CYS A 119 2.78 6.07 1.56
C CYS A 119 1.93 5.55 2.72
N ALA A 120 0.72 6.06 2.91
CA ALA A 120 -0.18 5.58 3.96
C ALA A 120 -0.52 4.09 3.82
N VAL A 121 -0.68 3.59 2.58
CA VAL A 121 -0.85 2.16 2.29
C VAL A 121 0.33 1.35 2.84
N LEU A 122 1.56 1.83 2.62
CA LEU A 122 2.76 1.11 3.05
C LEU A 122 3.01 1.25 4.56
N VAL A 123 2.71 2.39 5.16
CA VAL A 123 2.73 2.54 6.62
C VAL A 123 1.77 1.54 7.25
N HIS A 124 0.55 1.41 6.73
CA HIS A 124 -0.40 0.42 7.20
C HIS A 124 0.11 -1.02 7.07
N ALA A 125 0.66 -1.38 5.91
CA ALA A 125 1.22 -2.71 5.67
C ALA A 125 2.35 -3.03 6.66
N VAL A 126 3.25 -2.08 6.90
CA VAL A 126 4.36 -2.25 7.83
C VAL A 126 3.87 -2.33 9.29
N GLU A 127 2.90 -1.51 9.69
CA GLU A 127 2.28 -1.65 11.02
C GLU A 127 1.61 -3.02 11.20
N ARG A 128 0.91 -3.52 10.19
CA ARG A 128 0.37 -4.89 10.16
C ARG A 128 1.49 -5.94 10.31
N ALA A 129 2.59 -5.78 9.58
CA ALA A 129 3.74 -6.68 9.66
C ALA A 129 4.40 -6.66 11.06
N LYS A 130 4.52 -5.49 11.68
CA LYS A 130 5.07 -5.33 13.05
C LYS A 130 4.25 -6.06 14.10
N THR A 131 2.92 -6.15 13.95
CA THR A 131 2.08 -6.89 14.91
C THR A 131 2.43 -8.36 15.04
N THR A 132 3.12 -8.94 14.04
CA THR A 132 3.58 -10.33 14.09
C THR A 132 4.72 -10.56 15.07
N GLY A 133 5.44 -9.51 15.48
CA GLY A 133 6.67 -9.59 16.27
C GLY A 133 7.88 -10.15 15.51
N ILE A 134 7.73 -10.52 14.23
CA ILE A 134 8.79 -11.10 13.38
C ILE A 134 9.59 -9.98 12.69
N LEU A 135 8.89 -8.96 12.15
CA LEU A 135 9.54 -7.82 11.51
C LEU A 135 10.20 -6.92 12.55
N ARG A 136 11.52 -6.82 12.49
CA ARG A 136 12.36 -6.03 13.39
C ARG A 136 13.40 -5.25 12.59
N PHE A 137 14.05 -4.25 13.19
CA PHE A 137 15.03 -3.41 12.52
C PHE A 137 16.21 -4.19 11.88
N ASN A 138 16.59 -5.34 12.44
CA ASN A 138 17.66 -6.19 11.91
C ASN A 138 17.17 -7.34 11.01
N SER A 139 15.89 -7.35 10.63
CA SER A 139 15.32 -8.40 9.78
C SER A 139 15.87 -8.33 8.35
N ARG A 140 16.07 -9.50 7.77
CA ARG A 140 16.27 -9.68 6.32
C ARG A 140 14.90 -9.64 5.66
N VAL A 141 14.69 -8.68 4.77
CA VAL A 141 13.38 -8.43 4.18
C VAL A 141 13.43 -8.58 2.67
N VAL A 142 12.55 -9.40 2.12
CA VAL A 142 12.28 -9.44 0.68
C VAL A 142 11.12 -8.53 0.35
N VAL A 143 11.29 -7.66 -0.65
CA VAL A 143 10.19 -6.95 -1.30
C VAL A 143 10.05 -7.49 -2.71
N GLN A 144 8.96 -8.23 -2.97
CA GLN A 144 8.68 -8.83 -4.26
C GLN A 144 7.74 -7.92 -5.07
N GLY A 145 8.24 -7.46 -6.21
CA GLY A 145 7.61 -6.46 -7.07
C GLY A 145 8.11 -5.06 -6.78
N CYS A 146 8.77 -4.45 -7.76
CA CYS A 146 9.33 -3.10 -7.72
C CYS A 146 8.51 -2.12 -8.56
N GLY A 147 7.17 -2.26 -8.55
CA GLY A 147 6.23 -1.23 -8.98
C GLY A 147 6.20 -0.08 -7.97
N PRO A 148 5.33 0.94 -8.17
CA PRO A 148 5.24 2.09 -7.26
C PRO A 148 5.10 1.66 -5.79
N ILE A 149 4.22 0.73 -5.49
CA ILE A 149 3.98 0.22 -4.13
C ILE A 149 5.24 -0.44 -3.54
N GLY A 150 5.90 -1.33 -4.29
CA GLY A 150 7.11 -1.99 -3.79
C GLY A 150 8.28 -1.02 -3.59
N LEU A 151 8.43 -0.03 -4.45
CA LEU A 151 9.46 1.01 -4.30
C LEU A 151 9.22 1.88 -3.05
N ILE A 152 7.98 2.29 -2.81
CA ILE A 152 7.60 3.02 -1.59
C ILE A 152 7.78 2.11 -0.36
N CYS A 153 7.44 0.82 -0.45
CA CYS A 153 7.68 -0.15 0.63
C CYS A 153 9.16 -0.16 1.04
N ILE A 154 10.07 -0.23 0.08
CA ILE A 154 11.52 -0.19 0.35
C ILE A 154 11.90 1.10 1.08
N ALA A 155 11.41 2.26 0.62
CA ALA A 155 11.71 3.54 1.24
C ALA A 155 11.16 3.61 2.68
N VAL A 156 9.92 3.19 2.92
CA VAL A 156 9.32 3.15 4.26
C VAL A 156 10.11 2.23 5.19
N LEU A 157 10.48 1.04 4.74
CA LEU A 157 11.31 0.11 5.51
C LEU A 157 12.68 0.73 5.88
N ARG A 158 13.31 1.44 4.94
CA ARG A 158 14.58 2.15 5.19
C ARG A 158 14.44 3.26 6.24
N THR A 159 13.40 4.07 6.17
CA THR A 159 13.14 5.13 7.17
C THR A 159 12.90 4.56 8.56
N MET A 160 12.43 3.32 8.65
CA MET A 160 12.23 2.59 9.92
C MET A 160 13.51 1.90 10.42
N GLY A 161 14.64 2.05 9.74
CA GLY A 161 15.93 1.49 10.13
C GLY A 161 16.16 0.05 9.72
N ILE A 162 15.33 -0.52 8.82
CA ILE A 162 15.56 -1.85 8.26
C ILE A 162 16.58 -1.72 7.14
N GLU A 163 17.71 -2.37 7.28
CA GLU A 163 18.84 -2.22 6.34
C GLU A 163 18.94 -3.36 5.34
N ASN A 164 18.65 -4.59 5.75
CA ASN A 164 18.80 -5.79 4.90
C ASN A 164 17.55 -5.99 4.02
N ILE A 165 17.48 -5.28 2.90
CA ILE A 165 16.36 -5.35 1.97
C ILE A 165 16.83 -5.87 0.63
N THR A 166 16.27 -7.01 0.18
CA THR A 166 16.44 -7.54 -1.18
C THR A 166 15.17 -7.29 -1.98
N ALA A 167 15.30 -6.59 -3.09
CA ALA A 167 14.22 -6.33 -4.03
C ALA A 167 14.20 -7.40 -5.14
N VAL A 168 13.02 -7.96 -5.45
CA VAL A 168 12.84 -8.98 -6.49
C VAL A 168 11.87 -8.47 -7.55
N ASP A 169 12.33 -8.35 -8.79
CA ASP A 169 11.53 -7.94 -9.96
C ASP A 169 12.12 -8.55 -11.24
N GLY A 170 11.40 -8.51 -12.37
CA GLY A 170 11.92 -8.91 -13.69
C GLY A 170 12.38 -7.73 -14.55
N ASN A 171 12.20 -6.51 -14.10
CA ASN A 171 12.57 -5.31 -14.85
C ASN A 171 13.82 -4.65 -14.23
N GLN A 172 14.93 -4.65 -14.97
CA GLN A 172 16.19 -4.14 -14.47
C GLN A 172 16.12 -2.65 -14.08
N ALA A 173 15.44 -1.81 -14.85
CA ALA A 173 15.32 -0.39 -14.52
C ALA A 173 14.57 -0.15 -13.18
N ARG A 174 13.60 -1.01 -12.85
CA ARG A 174 12.92 -0.97 -11.54
C ARG A 174 13.82 -1.44 -10.42
N LEU A 175 14.64 -2.47 -10.66
CA LEU A 175 15.64 -2.94 -9.70
C LEU A 175 16.71 -1.88 -9.43
N ASP A 176 17.19 -1.19 -10.46
CA ASP A 176 18.12 -0.07 -10.31
C ASP A 176 17.50 1.07 -9.50
N PHE A 177 16.21 1.30 -9.69
CA PHE A 177 15.48 2.28 -8.90
C PHE A 177 15.28 1.81 -7.44
N ALA A 178 15.03 0.52 -7.22
CA ALA A 178 14.90 -0.06 -5.89
C ALA A 178 16.18 0.15 -5.05
N LEU A 179 17.36 0.04 -5.66
CA LEU A 179 18.63 0.37 -5.00
C LEU A 179 18.66 1.85 -4.56
N ARG A 180 18.20 2.76 -5.41
CA ARG A 180 18.12 4.20 -5.06
C ARG A 180 17.11 4.48 -3.94
N MET A 181 16.05 3.68 -3.86
CA MET A 181 15.05 3.78 -2.79
C MET A 181 15.51 3.14 -1.48
N GLY A 182 16.64 2.44 -1.48
CA GLY A 182 17.28 1.92 -0.27
C GLY A 182 17.36 0.40 -0.16
N ALA A 183 16.98 -0.36 -1.19
CA ALA A 183 17.30 -1.79 -1.22
C ALA A 183 18.84 -1.98 -1.21
N THR A 184 19.31 -3.00 -0.50
CA THR A 184 20.75 -3.30 -0.42
C THR A 184 21.17 -4.30 -1.48
N LYS A 185 20.27 -5.12 -1.94
CA LYS A 185 20.48 -6.14 -2.99
C LYS A 185 19.26 -6.20 -3.90
N THR A 186 19.48 -6.69 -5.10
CA THR A 186 18.41 -6.95 -6.07
C THR A 186 18.57 -8.34 -6.67
N VAL A 187 17.45 -8.97 -7.01
CA VAL A 187 17.39 -10.25 -7.72
C VAL A 187 16.44 -10.10 -8.90
N ASN A 188 16.97 -10.26 -10.11
CA ASN A 188 16.19 -10.27 -11.33
C ASN A 188 15.72 -11.68 -11.62
N PHE A 189 14.40 -11.95 -11.40
CA PHE A 189 13.89 -13.30 -11.59
C PHE A 189 13.96 -13.81 -13.04
N MET A 190 14.11 -12.93 -14.02
CA MET A 190 14.28 -13.30 -15.43
C MET A 190 15.65 -13.94 -15.73
N GLU A 191 16.61 -13.81 -14.83
CA GLU A 191 17.97 -14.37 -14.97
C GLU A 191 18.07 -15.80 -14.40
N HIS A 192 16.98 -16.33 -13.81
CA HIS A 192 16.99 -17.62 -13.12
C HIS A 192 16.00 -18.61 -13.75
N LYS A 193 16.45 -19.87 -13.87
CA LYS A 193 15.67 -20.96 -14.46
C LYS A 193 14.84 -21.68 -13.39
N GLY A 194 13.65 -21.14 -13.12
CA GLY A 194 12.71 -21.74 -12.17
C GLY A 194 12.95 -21.31 -10.72
N ILE A 195 12.10 -21.86 -9.86
CA ILE A 195 11.99 -21.41 -8.47
C ILE A 195 13.23 -21.78 -7.62
N GLU A 196 13.89 -22.86 -7.91
CA GLU A 196 15.05 -23.33 -7.14
C GLU A 196 16.24 -22.38 -7.30
N GLU A 197 16.59 -22.01 -8.55
CA GLU A 197 17.65 -21.04 -8.82
C GLU A 197 17.30 -19.65 -8.27
N LEU A 198 16.04 -19.24 -8.42
CA LEU A 198 15.56 -17.96 -7.88
C LEU A 198 15.63 -17.94 -6.36
N THR A 199 15.21 -19.02 -5.70
CA THR A 199 15.30 -19.14 -4.23
C THR A 199 16.75 -19.05 -3.78
N LYS A 200 17.67 -19.74 -4.49
CA LYS A 200 19.11 -19.68 -4.20
C LYS A 200 19.68 -18.27 -4.36
N ALA A 201 19.27 -17.54 -5.40
CA ALA A 201 19.69 -16.15 -5.59
C ALA A 201 19.22 -15.22 -4.47
N VAL A 202 18.00 -15.42 -3.98
CA VAL A 202 17.50 -14.67 -2.82
C VAL A 202 18.25 -15.05 -1.54
N GLU A 203 18.52 -16.35 -1.33
CA GLU A 203 19.34 -16.83 -0.20
C GLU A 203 20.76 -16.23 -0.23
N ASP A 204 21.40 -16.22 -1.40
CA ASP A 204 22.74 -15.67 -1.58
C ASP A 204 22.78 -14.15 -1.36
N SER A 205 21.67 -13.45 -1.63
CA SER A 205 21.56 -12.02 -1.33
C SER A 205 21.57 -11.72 0.17
N PHE A 206 21.32 -12.70 1.01
CA PHE A 206 21.36 -12.65 2.48
C PHE A 206 22.48 -13.54 3.07
N ASP A 207 23.58 -13.69 2.35
CA ASP A 207 24.76 -14.43 2.79
C ASP A 207 24.46 -15.90 3.19
N GLY A 208 23.61 -16.55 2.40
CA GLY A 208 23.22 -17.95 2.59
C GLY A 208 22.05 -18.16 3.55
N HIS A 209 21.25 -17.14 3.79
CA HIS A 209 20.04 -17.20 4.62
C HIS A 209 18.79 -16.82 3.84
N LEU A 210 17.64 -17.37 4.22
CA LEU A 210 16.34 -16.91 3.76
C LEU A 210 15.87 -15.67 4.54
N ALA A 211 14.87 -14.98 3.98
CA ALA A 211 14.30 -13.79 4.58
C ALA A 211 13.56 -14.08 5.90
N ASP A 212 13.64 -13.17 6.84
CA ASP A 212 12.84 -13.18 8.05
C ASP A 212 11.40 -12.76 7.76
N PHE A 213 11.24 -11.81 6.85
CA PHE A 213 9.95 -11.26 6.46
C PHE A 213 9.91 -10.94 4.97
N ALA A 214 8.73 -11.09 4.35
CA ALA A 214 8.52 -10.74 2.96
C ALA A 214 7.28 -9.83 2.78
N PHE A 215 7.38 -8.89 1.85
CA PHE A 215 6.26 -8.07 1.37
C PHE A 215 5.96 -8.44 -0.07
N GLN A 216 4.74 -8.90 -0.33
CA GLN A 216 4.25 -9.21 -1.66
C GLN A 216 3.54 -7.98 -2.22
N CYS A 217 4.16 -7.33 -3.21
CA CYS A 217 3.71 -6.08 -3.81
C CYS A 217 3.29 -6.23 -5.28
N THR A 218 3.07 -7.47 -5.73
CA THR A 218 2.70 -7.71 -7.12
C THR A 218 1.25 -8.08 -7.33
N GLY A 219 0.40 -8.15 -7.82
CA GLY A 219 -0.91 -8.80 -8.02
C GLY A 219 -0.81 -10.04 -8.92
N ASN A 220 0.33 -10.73 -8.87
CA ASN A 220 0.59 -11.88 -9.74
C ASN A 220 0.53 -13.19 -8.95
N PRO A 221 -0.39 -14.13 -9.30
CA PRO A 221 -0.54 -15.41 -8.58
C PRO A 221 0.72 -16.27 -8.54
N HIS A 222 1.53 -16.30 -9.62
CA HIS A 222 2.78 -17.06 -9.63
C HIS A 222 3.82 -16.45 -8.68
N ALA A 223 3.90 -15.13 -8.63
CA ALA A 223 4.78 -14.45 -7.69
C ALA A 223 4.36 -14.76 -6.24
N HIS A 224 3.06 -14.73 -5.95
CA HIS A 224 2.54 -15.12 -4.64
C HIS A 224 2.88 -16.58 -4.29
N SER A 225 2.73 -17.51 -5.23
CA SER A 225 3.11 -18.92 -5.01
C SER A 225 4.60 -19.09 -4.69
N ASN A 226 5.45 -18.26 -5.28
CA ASN A 226 6.90 -18.34 -5.13
C ASN A 226 7.42 -17.72 -3.84
N ILE A 227 6.76 -16.70 -3.30
CA ILE A 227 7.31 -15.90 -2.18
C ILE A 227 7.55 -16.73 -0.91
N TYR A 228 6.78 -17.80 -0.70
CA TYR A 228 6.95 -18.70 0.43
C TYR A 228 8.32 -19.40 0.44
N LYS A 229 8.95 -19.56 -0.73
CA LYS A 229 10.28 -20.20 -0.85
C LYS A 229 11.40 -19.26 -0.38
N PHE A 230 11.16 -17.96 -0.36
CA PHE A 230 12.14 -16.94 0.06
C PHE A 230 12.17 -16.74 1.58
N ILE A 231 11.17 -17.26 2.30
CA ILE A 231 10.97 -17.02 3.73
C ILE A 231 11.48 -18.21 4.54
N ARG A 232 12.25 -17.94 5.60
CA ARG A 232 12.73 -18.98 6.53
C ARG A 232 11.61 -19.58 7.36
N ASN A 233 11.91 -20.68 8.05
CA ASN A 233 11.02 -21.23 9.08
C ASN A 233 10.78 -20.19 10.20
N GLY A 234 9.55 -20.08 10.67
CA GLY A 234 9.12 -19.07 11.64
C GLY A 234 9.14 -17.64 11.09
N GLY A 235 9.19 -17.46 9.77
CA GLY A 235 9.17 -16.15 9.14
C GLY A 235 7.76 -15.61 8.91
N GLY A 236 7.67 -14.42 8.27
CA GLY A 236 6.41 -13.74 8.04
C GLY A 236 6.23 -13.26 6.61
N LEU A 237 4.98 -13.13 6.22
CA LEU A 237 4.53 -12.59 4.93
C LEU A 237 3.49 -11.50 5.16
N CYS A 238 3.66 -10.34 4.55
CA CYS A 238 2.61 -9.36 4.36
C CYS A 238 2.14 -9.38 2.90
N GLU A 239 0.88 -9.75 2.69
CA GLU A 239 0.24 -9.72 1.39
C GLU A 239 -0.51 -8.39 1.20
N LEU A 240 -0.12 -7.60 0.21
CA LEU A 240 -0.74 -6.34 -0.16
C LEU A 240 -0.84 -6.13 -1.69
N GLY A 241 -0.33 -7.06 -2.48
CA GLY A 241 -0.28 -6.95 -3.94
C GLY A 241 -1.62 -7.18 -4.63
N PHE A 242 -2.50 -7.97 -4.02
CA PHE A 242 -3.81 -8.30 -4.59
C PHE A 242 -4.89 -7.29 -4.15
N PHE A 243 -4.76 -6.06 -4.62
CA PHE A 243 -5.79 -5.03 -4.42
C PHE A 243 -7.05 -5.27 -5.28
N ILE A 244 -7.00 -6.19 -6.23
CA ILE A 244 -8.12 -6.75 -7.01
C ILE A 244 -7.99 -8.27 -7.06
N ASN A 245 -9.03 -8.96 -7.52
CA ASN A 245 -8.97 -10.37 -7.83
C ASN A 245 -8.08 -10.60 -9.06
N GLY A 246 -6.80 -10.88 -8.85
CA GLY A 246 -5.81 -11.20 -9.89
C GLY A 246 -5.79 -12.67 -10.32
N GLY A 247 -6.73 -13.48 -9.82
CA GLY A 247 -6.80 -14.93 -10.04
C GLY A 247 -6.24 -15.75 -8.87
N ASP A 248 -6.30 -17.06 -9.00
CA ASP A 248 -5.94 -18.01 -7.95
C ASP A 248 -4.43 -18.27 -7.93
N ALA A 249 -3.85 -18.30 -6.74
CA ALA A 249 -2.48 -18.71 -6.48
C ALA A 249 -2.45 -20.14 -5.91
N THR A 250 -1.47 -20.94 -6.34
CA THR A 250 -1.29 -22.31 -5.85
C THR A 250 -0.23 -22.32 -4.75
N ILE A 251 -0.58 -22.81 -3.58
CA ILE A 251 0.32 -23.04 -2.46
C ILE A 251 0.23 -24.48 -1.97
N ASN A 252 1.29 -25.00 -1.39
CA ASN A 252 1.26 -26.25 -0.65
C ASN A 252 1.15 -25.95 0.85
N PRO A 253 -0.03 -26.12 1.49
CA PRO A 253 -0.22 -25.73 2.88
C PRO A 253 0.77 -26.40 3.85
N HIS A 254 1.19 -27.64 3.56
CA HIS A 254 2.17 -28.33 4.40
C HIS A 254 3.56 -27.70 4.30
N PHE A 255 4.12 -27.62 3.08
CA PHE A 255 5.49 -27.17 2.89
C PHE A 255 5.66 -25.65 2.92
N ASP A 256 4.64 -24.89 2.53
CA ASP A 256 4.74 -23.45 2.42
C ASP A 256 4.32 -22.73 3.70
N ILE A 257 3.46 -23.34 4.51
CA ILE A 257 2.91 -22.69 5.71
C ILE A 257 3.18 -23.52 6.97
N CYS A 258 2.57 -24.73 7.10
CA CYS A 258 2.52 -25.43 8.38
C CYS A 258 3.89 -25.91 8.86
N SER A 259 4.68 -26.59 8.00
CA SER A 259 6.00 -27.09 8.40
C SER A 259 7.04 -26.01 8.64
N LYS A 260 6.78 -24.80 8.14
CA LYS A 260 7.61 -23.60 8.35
C LYS A 260 7.11 -22.68 9.47
N GLU A 261 5.89 -22.90 9.98
CA GLU A 261 5.22 -22.00 10.92
C GLU A 261 5.18 -20.55 10.42
N ILE A 262 4.82 -20.34 9.14
CA ILE A 262 4.75 -19.00 8.54
C ILE A 262 3.56 -18.22 9.11
N THR A 263 3.83 -16.98 9.51
CA THR A 263 2.78 -16.01 9.86
C THR A 263 2.42 -15.17 8.65
N ILE A 264 1.15 -15.15 8.27
CA ILE A 264 0.66 -14.38 7.11
C ILE A 264 -0.27 -13.28 7.62
N VAL A 265 -0.03 -12.04 7.18
CA VAL A 265 -0.93 -10.91 7.41
C VAL A 265 -1.33 -10.30 6.07
N GLY A 266 -2.63 -10.05 5.90
CA GLY A 266 -3.13 -9.25 4.79
C GLY A 266 -3.10 -7.76 5.14
N SER A 267 -2.85 -6.91 4.15
CA SER A 267 -2.97 -5.46 4.27
C SER A 267 -3.85 -4.93 3.16
N TRP A 268 -4.83 -4.12 3.52
CA TRP A 268 -5.82 -3.57 2.59
C TRP A 268 -5.99 -2.08 2.86
N VAL A 269 -5.71 -1.25 1.83
CA VAL A 269 -5.81 0.20 1.95
C VAL A 269 -4.99 0.71 3.15
N TYR A 270 -5.55 1.58 3.98
CA TYR A 270 -4.97 2.10 5.22
C TYR A 270 -6.06 2.58 6.18
N THR A 271 -5.69 2.83 7.41
CA THR A 271 -6.55 3.44 8.43
C THR A 271 -6.20 4.91 8.61
N LEU A 272 -7.09 5.69 9.20
CA LEU A 272 -6.87 7.14 9.40
C LEU A 272 -5.57 7.45 10.15
N SER A 273 -5.17 6.59 11.09
CA SER A 273 -3.92 6.74 11.85
C SER A 273 -2.65 6.64 10.99
N CYS A 274 -2.72 6.09 9.78
CA CYS A 274 -1.57 5.96 8.90
C CYS A 274 -1.29 7.24 8.08
N LEU A 275 -2.19 8.24 8.12
CA LEU A 275 -2.04 9.54 7.48
C LEU A 275 -1.48 10.61 8.43
N LEU A 276 -1.47 10.34 9.72
CA LEU A 276 -0.93 11.21 10.78
C LEU A 276 0.55 10.94 11.01
#